data_2b74428dc48127ee6da86c9c8429f508
#
_entry.id   2b74428dc48127ee6da86c9c8429f508
#
_cell.length_a   1.000
_cell.length_b   1.000
_cell.length_c   1.000
_cell.angle_alpha   90.00
_cell.angle_beta   90.00
_cell.angle_gamma   90.00
#
_symmetry.space_group_name_H-M   'P 1'
#
loop_
_entity.id
_entity.type
_entity.pdbx_description
1 polymer ?
#
loop_
_entity_poly.entity_id
_entity_poly.type
_entity_poly.pdbx_seq_one_letter_code
_entity_poly.pdbx_strand_id
1 'polypeptide(L)'
;MFSGFVGPSYLSCSVSGNIFASPTAAQIFEAIKLCQPPNSPSKGTLIVCGNYTGDILNAGLAITRATAAGYKVRFIPIGDDVAVGRKKGGKVGRRGLSGHVVGLKIACALADQRESLERVGDVLEYIAANSGTIAVAFDR
;
A
#
# COMPACT_ATOMS: atom_id res chain seq x y z
N MET A 1 4.09 -8.64 8.10
CA MET A 1 3.60 -7.53 8.93
C MET A 1 2.09 -7.36 8.78
N PHE A 2 1.56 -7.23 7.56
CA PHE A 2 0.13 -6.94 7.34
C PHE A 2 -0.79 -8.16 7.31
N SER A 3 -0.27 -9.40 7.42
CA SER A 3 -1.09 -10.62 7.39
C SER A 3 -2.16 -10.66 8.49
N GLY A 4 -1.89 -10.09 9.66
CA GLY A 4 -2.85 -9.97 10.75
C GLY A 4 -3.99 -8.96 10.50
N PHE A 5 -3.94 -8.22 9.40
CA PHE A 5 -4.97 -7.26 9.02
C PHE A 5 -5.85 -7.75 7.86
N VAL A 6 -5.69 -9.00 7.42
CA VAL A 6 -6.54 -9.57 6.38
C VAL A 6 -7.84 -10.10 7.01
N GLY A 7 -8.97 -9.64 6.52
CA GLY A 7 -10.27 -10.06 7.02
C GLY A 7 -11.42 -9.13 6.62
N PRO A 8 -12.64 -9.45 7.03
CA PRO A 8 -13.81 -8.63 6.76
C PRO A 8 -13.62 -7.19 7.24
N SER A 9 -14.06 -6.23 6.44
CA SER A 9 -13.96 -4.79 6.70
C SER A 9 -12.52 -4.29 6.90
N TYR A 10 -11.52 -5.07 6.45
CA TYR A 10 -10.13 -4.70 6.45
C TYR A 10 -9.44 -5.12 5.12
N LEU A 11 -8.17 -5.55 5.13
CA LEU A 11 -7.46 -5.89 3.90
C LEU A 11 -8.03 -7.15 3.22
N SER A 12 -8.20 -7.09 1.92
CA SER A 12 -8.58 -8.26 1.10
C SER A 12 -7.44 -9.26 0.98
N CYS A 13 -6.20 -8.79 0.95
CA CYS A 13 -5.01 -9.60 0.76
C CYS A 13 -3.78 -8.91 1.37
N SER A 14 -2.82 -9.72 1.79
CA SER A 14 -1.47 -9.28 2.16
C SER A 14 -0.44 -10.12 1.42
N VAL A 15 0.52 -9.47 0.76
CA VAL A 15 1.58 -10.12 0.00
C VAL A 15 2.88 -10.03 0.78
N SER A 16 3.48 -11.17 1.08
CA SER A 16 4.74 -11.25 1.80
C SER A 16 5.84 -11.78 0.89
N GLY A 17 7.00 -11.16 0.94
CA GLY A 17 8.24 -11.71 0.39
C GLY A 17 8.94 -12.65 1.38
N ASN A 18 10.17 -13.01 1.09
CA ASN A 18 11.04 -13.72 2.02
C ASN A 18 11.49 -12.78 3.16
N ILE A 19 12.20 -13.34 4.16
CA ILE A 19 12.71 -12.56 5.29
C ILE A 19 13.59 -11.41 4.77
N PHE A 20 13.30 -10.18 5.20
CA PHE A 20 13.95 -8.94 4.78
C PHE A 20 13.96 -8.66 3.27
N ALA A 21 13.10 -9.32 2.50
CA ALA A 21 12.94 -9.07 1.07
C ALA A 21 11.52 -8.63 0.73
N SER A 22 11.41 -7.67 -0.19
CA SER A 22 10.12 -7.27 -0.75
C SER A 22 9.49 -8.41 -1.55
N PRO A 23 8.15 -8.53 -1.58
CA PRO A 23 7.49 -9.48 -2.46
C PRO A 23 7.85 -9.18 -3.93
N THR A 24 7.95 -10.22 -4.72
CA THR A 24 8.24 -10.09 -6.15
C THR A 24 7.06 -9.50 -6.90
N ALA A 25 7.33 -8.86 -8.04
CA ALA A 25 6.28 -8.34 -8.92
C ALA A 25 5.28 -9.44 -9.36
N ALA A 26 5.74 -10.68 -9.49
CA ALA A 26 4.86 -11.81 -9.82
C ALA A 26 3.88 -12.12 -8.69
N GLN A 27 4.35 -12.17 -7.44
CA GLN A 27 3.49 -12.39 -6.27
C GLN A 27 2.45 -11.27 -6.11
N ILE A 28 2.85 -10.00 -6.31
CA ILE A 28 1.94 -8.86 -6.25
C ILE A 28 0.90 -8.96 -7.37
N PHE A 29 1.31 -9.32 -8.59
CA PHE A 29 0.39 -9.46 -9.73
C PHE A 29 -0.62 -10.60 -9.49
N GLU A 30 -0.22 -11.75 -8.96
CA GLU A 30 -1.15 -12.83 -8.59
C GLU A 30 -2.16 -12.36 -7.53
N ALA A 31 -1.72 -11.60 -6.53
CA ALA A 31 -2.62 -11.03 -5.53
C ALA A 31 -3.66 -10.07 -6.14
N ILE A 32 -3.25 -9.23 -7.11
CA ILE A 32 -4.19 -8.35 -7.84
C ILE A 32 -5.27 -9.19 -8.54
N LYS A 33 -4.90 -10.27 -9.21
CA LYS A 33 -5.85 -11.18 -9.88
C LYS A 33 -6.82 -11.81 -8.89
N LEU A 34 -6.34 -12.24 -7.75
CA LEU A 34 -7.20 -12.81 -6.69
C LEU A 34 -8.19 -11.79 -6.12
N CYS A 35 -7.78 -10.52 -6.01
CA CYS A 35 -8.66 -9.44 -5.55
C CYS A 35 -9.67 -8.96 -6.60
N GLN A 36 -9.46 -9.30 -7.86
CA GLN A 36 -10.35 -8.94 -8.98
C GLN A 36 -10.67 -10.18 -9.83
N PRO A 37 -11.35 -11.20 -9.27
CA PRO A 37 -11.68 -12.39 -10.03
C PRO A 37 -12.62 -12.05 -11.20
N PRO A 38 -12.58 -12.82 -12.31
CA PRO A 38 -13.49 -12.64 -13.43
C PRO A 38 -14.95 -12.61 -12.97
N ASN A 39 -15.75 -11.73 -13.56
CA ASN A 39 -17.17 -11.54 -13.21
C ASN A 39 -17.44 -11.01 -11.79
N SER A 40 -16.42 -10.53 -11.09
CA SER A 40 -16.59 -9.87 -9.81
C SER A 40 -17.03 -8.42 -9.98
N PRO A 41 -17.90 -7.89 -9.13
CA PRO A 41 -18.25 -6.47 -9.09
C PRO A 41 -17.13 -5.59 -8.50
N SER A 42 -15.87 -6.01 -8.63
CA SER A 42 -14.73 -5.28 -8.10
C SER A 42 -14.61 -3.89 -8.71
N LYS A 43 -14.39 -2.89 -7.88
CA LYS A 43 -14.11 -1.51 -8.31
C LYS A 43 -12.63 -1.26 -8.60
N GLY A 44 -11.80 -2.26 -8.48
CA GLY A 44 -10.35 -2.20 -8.65
C GLY A 44 -9.61 -2.58 -7.36
N THR A 45 -8.29 -2.53 -7.42
CA THR A 45 -7.40 -2.85 -6.29
C THR A 45 -6.55 -1.65 -5.92
N LEU A 46 -6.63 -1.23 -4.67
CA LEU A 46 -5.68 -0.29 -4.08
C LEU A 46 -4.52 -1.07 -3.47
N ILE A 47 -3.31 -0.82 -3.96
CA ILE A 47 -2.08 -1.40 -3.43
C ILE A 47 -1.44 -0.38 -2.49
N VAL A 48 -1.12 -0.81 -1.28
CA VAL A 48 -0.51 0.03 -0.25
C VAL A 48 0.72 -0.66 0.31
N CYS A 49 1.82 0.05 0.39
CA CYS A 49 3.02 -0.41 1.08
C CYS A 49 3.75 0.76 1.75
N GLY A 50 4.75 0.46 2.55
CA GLY A 50 5.69 1.48 3.01
C GLY A 50 6.56 2.00 1.88
N ASN A 51 7.01 3.24 1.99
CA ASN A 51 7.92 3.82 1.02
C ASN A 51 9.33 3.23 1.15
N TYR A 52 9.50 2.00 0.68
CA TYR A 52 10.78 1.30 0.58
C TYR A 52 11.09 0.99 -0.88
N THR A 53 12.34 1.15 -1.27
CA THR A 53 12.76 1.08 -2.68
C THR A 53 12.38 -0.23 -3.35
N GLY A 54 12.60 -1.37 -2.69
CA GLY A 54 12.26 -2.68 -3.23
C GLY A 54 10.76 -2.85 -3.46
N ASP A 55 9.94 -2.41 -2.49
CA ASP A 55 8.48 -2.48 -2.57
C ASP A 55 7.96 -1.61 -3.71
N ILE A 56 8.48 -0.38 -3.83
CA ILE A 56 8.10 0.57 -4.91
C ILE A 56 8.41 -0.01 -6.30
N LEU A 57 9.62 -0.56 -6.49
CA LEU A 57 10.04 -1.11 -7.79
C LEU A 57 9.20 -2.35 -8.17
N ASN A 58 9.01 -3.28 -7.24
CA ASN A 58 8.24 -4.49 -7.50
C ASN A 58 6.74 -4.19 -7.69
N ALA A 59 6.18 -3.29 -6.90
CA ALA A 59 4.81 -2.83 -7.09
C ALA A 59 4.63 -2.15 -8.44
N GLY A 60 5.53 -1.24 -8.83
CA GLY A 60 5.49 -0.57 -10.13
C GLY A 60 5.47 -1.54 -11.30
N LEU A 61 6.34 -2.56 -11.27
CA LEU A 61 6.36 -3.59 -12.31
C LEU A 61 5.08 -4.44 -12.32
N ALA A 62 4.55 -4.80 -11.14
CA ALA A 62 3.30 -5.54 -11.03
C ALA A 62 2.11 -4.74 -11.59
N ILE A 63 2.04 -3.44 -11.29
CA ILE A 63 1.00 -2.52 -11.77
C ILE A 63 1.04 -2.40 -13.29
N THR A 64 2.24 -2.24 -13.87
CA THR A 64 2.39 -2.19 -15.33
C THR A 64 1.82 -3.45 -15.98
N ARG A 65 2.13 -4.62 -15.44
CA ARG A 65 1.58 -5.90 -15.92
C ARG A 65 0.06 -5.99 -15.72
N ALA A 66 -0.43 -5.59 -14.56
CA ALA A 66 -1.85 -5.62 -14.23
C ALA A 66 -2.67 -4.71 -15.15
N THR A 67 -2.19 -3.48 -15.37
CA THR A 67 -2.85 -2.53 -16.28
C THR A 67 -2.86 -3.05 -17.73
N ALA A 68 -1.76 -3.62 -18.20
CA ALA A 68 -1.69 -4.24 -19.53
C ALA A 68 -2.66 -5.44 -19.66
N ALA A 69 -2.95 -6.13 -18.57
CA ALA A 69 -3.92 -7.22 -18.50
C ALA A 69 -5.38 -6.76 -18.25
N GLY A 70 -5.64 -5.45 -18.23
CA GLY A 70 -6.98 -4.86 -18.07
C GLY A 70 -7.46 -4.72 -16.62
N TYR A 71 -6.61 -4.97 -15.62
CA TYR A 71 -6.96 -4.77 -14.21
C TYR A 71 -6.91 -3.29 -13.84
N LYS A 72 -7.90 -2.84 -13.06
CA LYS A 72 -7.94 -1.49 -12.52
C LYS A 72 -7.16 -1.46 -11.20
N VAL A 73 -6.05 -0.72 -11.17
CA VAL A 73 -5.17 -0.65 -10.00
C VAL A 73 -4.76 0.77 -9.69
N ARG A 74 -4.60 1.07 -8.41
CA ARG A 74 -4.01 2.31 -7.90
C ARG A 74 -2.97 1.95 -6.85
N PHE A 75 -1.90 2.72 -6.75
CA PHE A 75 -0.79 2.46 -5.83
C PHE A 75 -0.48 3.69 -4.99
N ILE A 76 -0.39 3.51 -3.67
CA ILE A 76 -0.08 4.57 -2.74
C ILE A 76 0.96 4.09 -1.74
N PRO A 77 2.20 4.58 -1.84
CA PRO A 77 3.23 4.35 -0.83
C PRO A 77 3.01 5.29 0.36
N ILE A 78 3.21 4.79 1.57
CA ILE A 78 3.12 5.58 2.80
C ILE A 78 4.53 5.89 3.31
N GLY A 79 4.80 7.19 3.50
CA GLY A 79 6.08 7.72 3.97
C GLY A 79 5.86 8.71 5.10
N ASP A 80 5.81 8.21 6.33
CA ASP A 80 5.40 8.97 7.52
C ASP A 80 6.53 9.20 8.53
N ASP A 81 7.74 8.67 8.31
CA ASP A 81 8.89 8.87 9.19
C ASP A 81 9.34 10.33 9.21
N VAL A 82 9.10 11.02 10.33
CA VAL A 82 9.46 12.45 10.47
C VAL A 82 10.94 12.69 10.75
N ALA A 83 11.73 11.66 11.05
CA ALA A 83 13.18 11.79 11.17
C ALA A 83 13.81 12.29 9.87
N VAL A 84 13.15 12.02 8.74
CA VAL A 84 13.53 12.56 7.44
C VAL A 84 12.63 13.75 7.09
N GLY A 85 13.22 14.93 6.97
CA GLY A 85 12.50 16.15 6.56
C GLY A 85 11.95 16.01 5.13
N ARG A 86 10.72 16.52 4.89
CA ARG A 86 10.10 16.46 3.55
C ARG A 86 10.97 17.07 2.44
N LYS A 87 11.72 18.14 2.75
CA LYS A 87 12.63 18.82 1.81
C LYS A 87 14.00 18.15 1.69
N LYS A 88 14.41 17.33 2.68
CA LYS A 88 15.73 16.71 2.75
C LYS A 88 15.71 15.21 2.41
N GLY A 89 14.56 14.67 2.03
CA GLY A 89 14.39 13.23 1.78
C GLY A 89 15.17 12.67 0.56
N GLY A 90 15.91 13.49 -0.15
CA GLY A 90 16.66 13.08 -1.33
C GLY A 90 15.78 12.37 -2.35
N LYS A 91 16.36 11.38 -3.05
CA LYS A 91 15.63 10.58 -4.05
C LYS A 91 14.63 9.57 -3.46
N VAL A 92 14.70 9.29 -2.17
CA VAL A 92 13.96 8.18 -1.56
C VAL A 92 12.78 8.66 -0.69
N GLY A 93 12.86 9.86 -0.10
CA GLY A 93 11.83 10.41 0.76
C GLY A 93 11.74 9.73 2.13
N ARG A 94 10.65 10.02 2.85
CA ARG A 94 10.34 9.42 4.15
C ARG A 94 10.02 7.94 4.02
N ARG A 95 10.53 7.12 4.94
CA ARG A 95 10.17 5.71 5.04
C ARG A 95 8.79 5.54 5.66
N GLY A 96 8.16 4.38 5.42
CA GLY A 96 6.90 4.02 6.05
C GLY A 96 7.13 3.43 7.43
N LEU A 97 6.41 3.94 8.41
CA LEU A 97 6.40 3.45 9.78
C LEU A 97 4.96 3.08 10.19
N SER A 98 4.42 3.68 11.24
CA SER A 98 3.10 3.32 11.77
C SER A 98 1.92 4.03 11.12
N GLY A 99 2.13 5.02 10.26
CA GLY A 99 1.08 5.71 9.50
C GLY A 99 0.21 4.81 8.63
N HIS A 100 0.71 3.64 8.26
CA HIS A 100 -0.06 2.61 7.57
C HIS A 100 -1.33 2.22 8.33
N VAL A 101 -1.25 2.04 9.66
CA VAL A 101 -2.37 1.50 10.46
C VAL A 101 -3.58 2.41 10.35
N VAL A 102 -3.38 3.71 10.50
CA VAL A 102 -4.45 4.71 10.37
C VAL A 102 -4.96 4.77 8.94
N GLY A 103 -4.05 4.88 7.97
CA GLY A 103 -4.39 4.96 6.55
C GLY A 103 -5.18 3.74 6.07
N LEU A 104 -4.72 2.54 6.39
CA LEU A 104 -5.40 1.30 6.03
C LEU A 104 -6.77 1.18 6.68
N LYS A 105 -6.91 1.54 7.96
CA LYS A 105 -8.19 1.48 8.66
C LYS A 105 -9.25 2.33 7.96
N ILE A 106 -8.90 3.54 7.57
CA ILE A 106 -9.81 4.48 6.91
C ILE A 106 -10.09 4.02 5.47
N ALA A 107 -9.05 3.65 4.71
CA ALA A 107 -9.21 3.18 3.33
C ALA A 107 -10.09 1.92 3.25
N CYS A 108 -9.89 0.97 4.14
CA CYS A 108 -10.71 -0.25 4.19
C CYS A 108 -12.15 0.04 4.57
N ALA A 109 -12.41 0.96 5.52
CA ALA A 109 -13.77 1.37 5.87
C ALA A 109 -14.51 2.01 4.69
N LEU A 110 -13.84 2.85 3.90
CA LEU A 110 -14.41 3.43 2.68
C LEU A 110 -14.66 2.36 1.60
N ALA A 111 -13.75 1.42 1.45
CA ALA A 111 -13.92 0.31 0.51
C ALA A 111 -15.11 -0.60 0.90
N ASP A 112 -15.31 -0.82 2.19
CA ASP A 112 -16.46 -1.58 2.72
C ASP A 112 -17.81 -0.87 2.44
N GLN A 113 -17.79 0.47 2.46
CA GLN A 113 -18.92 1.31 2.04
C GLN A 113 -19.11 1.36 0.53
N ARG A 114 -18.33 0.61 -0.24
CA ARG A 114 -18.39 0.56 -1.70
C ARG A 114 -18.05 1.88 -2.38
N GLU A 115 -17.21 2.70 -1.78
CA GLU A 115 -16.65 3.88 -2.44
C GLU A 115 -15.82 3.51 -3.67
N SER A 116 -15.59 4.47 -4.57
CA SER A 116 -14.78 4.23 -5.76
C SER A 116 -13.30 4.10 -5.43
N LEU A 117 -12.53 3.41 -6.28
CA LEU A 117 -11.08 3.27 -6.12
C LEU A 117 -10.39 4.64 -6.07
N GLU A 118 -10.88 5.59 -6.86
CA GLU A 118 -10.39 6.97 -6.89
C GLU A 118 -10.60 7.63 -5.53
N ARG A 119 -11.83 7.58 -5.00
CA ARG A 119 -12.17 8.21 -3.72
C ARG A 119 -11.36 7.63 -2.56
N VAL A 120 -11.27 6.29 -2.49
CA VAL A 120 -10.47 5.61 -1.45
C VAL A 120 -9.01 6.01 -1.56
N GLY A 121 -8.49 6.07 -2.78
CA GLY A 121 -7.11 6.47 -3.03
C GLY A 121 -6.84 7.93 -2.66
N ASP A 122 -7.70 8.87 -3.04
CA ASP A 122 -7.55 10.30 -2.73
C ASP A 122 -7.50 10.54 -1.22
N VAL A 123 -8.37 9.87 -0.47
CA VAL A 123 -8.38 9.96 1.00
C VAL A 123 -7.08 9.38 1.59
N LEU A 124 -6.61 8.24 1.08
CA LEU A 124 -5.37 7.66 1.57
C LEU A 124 -4.14 8.52 1.23
N GLU A 125 -4.08 9.12 0.05
CA GLU A 125 -3.04 10.08 -0.31
C GLU A 125 -3.04 11.30 0.61
N TYR A 126 -4.23 11.82 0.92
CA TYR A 126 -4.36 12.93 1.86
C TYR A 126 -3.83 12.55 3.25
N ILE A 127 -4.18 11.36 3.76
CA ILE A 127 -3.69 10.85 5.04
C ILE A 127 -2.17 10.70 5.00
N ALA A 128 -1.62 10.06 3.97
CA ALA A 128 -0.18 9.86 3.81
C ALA A 128 0.59 11.20 3.76
N ALA A 129 0.01 12.20 3.11
CA ALA A 129 0.59 13.54 3.03
C ALA A 129 0.56 14.31 4.36
N ASN A 130 -0.41 14.03 5.22
CA ASN A 130 -0.65 14.76 6.47
C ASN A 130 -0.31 13.96 7.73
N SER A 131 0.22 12.75 7.59
CA SER A 131 0.67 11.91 8.70
C SER A 131 2.15 12.09 8.97
N GLY A 132 2.53 11.86 10.23
CA GLY A 132 3.91 11.80 10.68
C GLY A 132 4.06 10.85 11.86
N THR A 133 5.10 10.02 11.82
CA THR A 133 5.45 9.09 12.91
C THR A 133 6.82 9.45 13.46
N ILE A 134 6.91 9.49 14.79
CA ILE A 134 8.18 9.58 15.52
C ILE A 134 8.49 8.18 16.05
N ALA A 135 9.68 7.68 15.75
CA ALA A 135 10.19 6.44 16.29
C ALA A 135 11.38 6.72 17.19
N VAL A 136 11.50 5.94 18.26
CA VAL A 136 12.66 5.95 19.17
C VAL A 136 13.19 4.53 19.29
N ALA A 137 14.50 4.39 19.40
CA ALA A 137 15.15 3.11 19.63
C ALA A 137 16.14 3.27 20.79
N PHE A 138 16.37 2.22 21.54
CA PHE A 138 17.44 2.19 22.53
C PHE A 138 18.77 1.97 21.80
N ASP A 139 19.76 2.74 22.20
CA ASP A 139 21.13 2.50 21.80
C ASP A 139 21.65 1.23 22.50
N ARG A 140 22.52 0.47 21.84
CA ARG A 140 23.11 -0.78 22.37
C ARG A 140 24.44 -0.52 23.00
#